data_0be141df743f3660637ee88557d983c4
#
_entry.id   0be141df743f3660637ee88557d983c4
#
_cell.length_a   1.000
_cell.length_b   1.000
_cell.length_c   1.000
_cell.angle_alpha   90.00
_cell.angle_beta   90.00
_cell.angle_gamma   90.00
#
_symmetry.space_group_name_H-M   'P 1'
#
loop_
_entity.id
_entity.type
_entity.pdbx_description
1 polymer ?
#
loop_
_entity_poly.entity_id
_entity_poly.type
_entity_poly.pdbx_seq_one_letter_code
_entity_poly.pdbx_strand_id
1 'polypeptide(L)'
;MRTAAAIAAGLAALLVAGCRSGTGGEGKAGPAPVATVNGEPIPFAAFERELQQLRVGGEGSGSTAVLRTSIVDGMVARVLLLQQARARGVSVAPEQVDRAFLALRAEYPGTSFDDMLAQERLSVADLRTRLRDQLTIEKLFQDEVFARIQVPDEEVSAWYAAHLSEFDEPERVHARQIVLQTREEATRVRDEVRRKPAGFAAVASRASIAPEGKRGGDLGWFGKGQGMPEVFDVCFRMQPNAISDVVPSPFGFHVFQVIEKRPAARRTLEEARPAIATRLLRDRRARAQEEYVAALRSQAKIHIDPTAVASVKP
;
A
#
# COMPACT_ATOMS: atom_id res chain seq x y z
N MET A 1 -0.84 -9.85 6.51
CA MET A 1 0.61 -9.76 6.61
C MET A 1 1.19 -9.45 5.22
N ARG A 2 1.07 -8.23 4.75
CA ARG A 2 1.69 -7.70 3.50
C ARG A 2 1.65 -6.17 3.58
N THR A 3 2.57 -5.55 4.35
CA THR A 3 2.67 -4.08 4.46
C THR A 3 4.11 -3.58 4.65
N ALA A 4 5.13 -4.41 4.39
CA ALA A 4 6.53 -4.00 4.57
C ALA A 4 7.25 -3.58 3.27
N ALA A 5 6.64 -3.70 2.08
CA ALA A 5 7.35 -3.51 0.81
C ALA A 5 7.43 -2.08 0.29
N ALA A 6 6.84 -1.08 0.98
CA ALA A 6 6.74 0.30 0.46
C ALA A 6 7.84 1.26 0.96
N ILE A 7 8.78 0.83 1.81
CA ILE A 7 9.76 1.74 2.44
C ILE A 7 11.07 1.87 1.64
N ALA A 8 11.34 0.99 0.69
CA ALA A 8 12.63 0.98 -0.03
C ALA A 8 12.77 2.00 -1.17
N ALA A 9 11.71 2.65 -1.62
CA ALA A 9 11.70 3.42 -2.87
C ALA A 9 12.00 4.93 -2.74
N GLY A 10 12.47 5.44 -1.61
CA GLY A 10 12.60 6.89 -1.42
C GLY A 10 13.94 7.44 -0.91
N LEU A 11 15.01 6.67 -0.85
CA LEU A 11 16.25 7.12 -0.21
C LEU A 11 17.40 7.43 -1.18
N ALA A 12 17.49 8.68 -1.66
CA ALA A 12 18.62 9.17 -2.44
C ALA A 12 19.72 9.80 -1.57
N ALA A 13 20.98 9.42 -1.75
CA ALA A 13 22.12 9.85 -0.94
C ALA A 13 22.79 11.11 -1.48
N LEU A 14 23.11 12.03 -0.57
CA LEU A 14 24.04 13.13 -0.81
C LEU A 14 25.34 12.88 -0.04
N LEU A 15 26.42 12.69 -0.77
CA LEU A 15 27.78 12.73 -0.21
C LEU A 15 28.24 14.20 -0.17
N VAL A 16 28.41 14.75 1.01
CA VAL A 16 29.16 15.99 1.21
C VAL A 16 30.65 15.63 1.17
N ALA A 17 31.31 15.89 0.04
CA ALA A 17 32.77 15.87 -0.01
C ALA A 17 33.27 17.11 0.74
N GLY A 18 33.93 16.89 1.89
CA GLY A 18 34.63 17.95 2.61
C GLY A 18 35.74 18.53 1.73
N CYS A 19 35.69 19.84 1.47
CA CYS A 19 36.73 20.57 0.79
C CYS A 19 38.02 20.55 1.63
N ARG A 20 38.99 19.76 1.22
CA ARG A 20 40.39 19.96 1.59
C ARG A 20 41.00 20.84 0.51
N SER A 21 41.42 22.04 0.91
CA SER A 21 42.24 22.94 0.10
C SER A 21 43.58 22.26 -0.20
N GLY A 22 43.75 21.81 -1.43
CA GLY A 22 45.00 21.25 -1.97
C GLY A 22 45.22 21.87 -3.35
N THR A 23 46.32 22.57 -3.46
CA THR A 23 46.84 23.26 -4.64
C THR A 23 47.06 22.32 -5.82
N GLY A 24 46.61 22.74 -7.00
CA GLY A 24 47.25 22.46 -8.31
C GLY A 24 47.11 21.04 -8.85
N GLY A 25 46.08 20.86 -9.71
CA GLY A 25 45.92 19.76 -10.65
C GLY A 25 44.74 20.03 -11.50
N GLU A 26 44.90 20.22 -12.81
CA GLU A 26 43.83 20.25 -13.81
C GLU A 26 43.13 18.88 -13.86
N GLY A 27 42.33 18.59 -12.84
CA GLY A 27 41.40 17.50 -12.84
C GLY A 27 40.18 17.87 -13.69
N LYS A 28 39.80 17.06 -14.68
CA LYS A 28 38.57 17.17 -15.44
C LYS A 28 37.43 17.47 -14.46
N ALA A 29 36.89 18.69 -14.52
CA ALA A 29 35.69 19.05 -13.76
C ALA A 29 34.62 18.00 -14.02
N GLY A 30 34.14 17.34 -12.98
CA GLY A 30 33.03 16.41 -13.10
C GLY A 30 31.79 17.12 -13.68
N PRO A 31 30.77 16.38 -14.12
CA PRO A 31 29.57 16.99 -14.67
C PRO A 31 28.96 18.00 -13.67
N ALA A 32 28.44 19.12 -14.22
CA ALA A 32 27.80 20.16 -13.41
C ALA A 32 26.66 19.58 -12.56
N PRO A 33 26.39 20.15 -11.37
CA PRO A 33 25.27 19.69 -10.53
C PRO A 33 23.94 19.87 -11.25
N VAL A 34 23.00 18.96 -11.06
CA VAL A 34 21.66 19.05 -11.67
C VAL A 34 20.81 20.17 -11.08
N ALA A 35 21.09 20.55 -9.84
CA ALA A 35 20.47 21.69 -9.18
C ALA A 35 21.35 22.22 -8.05
N THR A 36 21.06 23.45 -7.59
CA THR A 36 21.59 24.01 -6.34
C THR A 36 20.43 24.53 -5.48
N VAL A 37 20.50 24.31 -4.18
CA VAL A 37 19.49 24.71 -3.19
C VAL A 37 20.18 25.52 -2.11
N ASN A 38 19.94 26.83 -2.05
CA ASN A 38 20.63 27.74 -1.10
C ASN A 38 22.18 27.61 -1.16
N GLY A 39 22.71 27.35 -2.36
CA GLY A 39 24.15 27.16 -2.60
C GLY A 39 24.65 25.70 -2.37
N GLU A 40 23.85 24.81 -1.83
CA GLU A 40 24.18 23.39 -1.67
C GLU A 40 23.91 22.64 -3.00
N PRO A 41 24.92 22.01 -3.65
CA PRO A 41 24.73 21.37 -4.93
C PRO A 41 24.08 20.00 -4.79
N ILE A 42 23.19 19.66 -5.73
CA ILE A 42 22.71 18.31 -5.98
C ILE A 42 23.56 17.68 -7.09
N PRO A 43 24.46 16.72 -6.73
CA PRO A 43 25.40 16.17 -7.71
C PRO A 43 24.68 15.38 -8.83
N PHE A 44 25.22 15.51 -10.05
CA PHE A 44 24.76 14.74 -11.22
C PHE A 44 24.70 13.23 -10.95
N ALA A 45 25.76 12.67 -10.34
CA ALA A 45 25.83 11.24 -10.01
C ALA A 45 24.77 10.77 -9.00
N ALA A 46 24.28 11.67 -8.12
CA ALA A 46 23.20 11.34 -7.21
C ALA A 46 21.85 11.24 -7.97
N PHE A 47 21.61 12.17 -8.88
CA PHE A 47 20.43 12.16 -9.73
C PHE A 47 20.41 10.95 -10.69
N GLU A 48 21.55 10.62 -11.30
CA GLU A 48 21.68 9.45 -12.18
C GLU A 48 21.36 8.15 -11.44
N ARG A 49 21.86 7.97 -10.21
CA ARG A 49 21.54 6.79 -9.38
C ARG A 49 20.03 6.69 -9.09
N GLU A 50 19.40 7.79 -8.71
CA GLU A 50 17.97 7.82 -8.42
C GLU A 50 17.14 7.44 -9.64
N LEU A 51 17.50 7.96 -10.80
CA LEU A 51 16.83 7.64 -12.07
C LEU A 51 16.98 6.15 -12.42
N GLN A 52 18.15 5.57 -12.18
CA GLN A 52 18.41 4.13 -12.44
C GLN A 52 17.59 3.23 -11.50
N GLN A 53 17.47 3.57 -10.22
CA GLN A 53 16.72 2.78 -9.22
C GLN A 53 15.24 2.69 -9.57
N LEU A 54 14.59 3.79 -9.92
CA LEU A 54 13.16 3.81 -10.28
C LEU A 54 12.86 2.99 -11.54
N ARG A 55 13.83 2.84 -12.46
CA ARG A 55 13.66 2.04 -13.67
C ARG A 55 13.75 0.53 -13.41
N VAL A 56 14.62 0.12 -12.49
CA VAL A 56 14.73 -1.29 -12.09
C VAL A 56 13.45 -1.75 -11.35
N GLY A 57 12.81 -0.84 -10.61
CA GLY A 57 11.55 -1.10 -9.89
C GLY A 57 10.29 -1.23 -10.76
N GLY A 58 10.38 -1.00 -12.08
CA GLY A 58 9.23 -1.13 -12.99
C GLY A 58 8.17 0.00 -12.90
N GLU A 59 8.41 1.05 -12.15
CA GLU A 59 7.47 2.15 -11.92
C GLU A 59 7.47 3.26 -12.99
N GLY A 60 8.11 3.02 -14.13
CA GLY A 60 8.39 4.05 -15.14
C GLY A 60 7.48 4.07 -16.37
N SER A 61 6.15 4.01 -16.23
CA SER A 61 5.23 4.13 -17.39
C SER A 61 4.92 5.58 -17.84
N GLY A 62 5.52 6.58 -17.19
CA GLY A 62 5.39 7.99 -17.58
C GLY A 62 6.44 8.45 -18.58
N SER A 63 6.20 9.63 -19.22
CA SER A 63 7.22 10.28 -20.05
C SER A 63 8.52 10.44 -19.26
N THR A 64 9.65 10.04 -19.83
CA THR A 64 10.99 10.15 -19.21
C THR A 64 11.29 11.56 -18.70
N ALA A 65 10.74 12.60 -19.33
CA ALA A 65 10.88 13.99 -18.90
C ALA A 65 10.13 14.28 -17.59
N VAL A 66 8.89 13.78 -17.44
CA VAL A 66 8.09 13.94 -16.21
C VAL A 66 8.77 13.23 -15.05
N LEU A 67 9.27 12.02 -15.27
CA LEU A 67 9.99 11.26 -14.26
C LEU A 67 11.25 12.01 -13.78
N ARG A 68 12.05 12.54 -14.70
CA ARG A 68 13.24 13.32 -14.35
C ARG A 68 12.91 14.55 -13.51
N THR A 69 11.86 15.27 -13.88
CA THR A 69 11.41 16.44 -13.14
C THR A 69 10.98 16.06 -11.71
N SER A 70 10.19 15.00 -11.57
CA SER A 70 9.73 14.54 -10.25
C SER A 70 10.88 14.11 -9.34
N ILE A 71 11.92 13.46 -9.90
CA ILE A 71 13.13 13.08 -9.15
C ILE A 71 13.88 14.33 -8.66
N VAL A 72 14.15 15.28 -9.54
CA VAL A 72 14.84 16.53 -9.15
C VAL A 72 14.04 17.27 -8.09
N ASP A 73 12.72 17.37 -8.24
CA ASP A 73 11.83 18.00 -7.27
C ASP A 73 11.89 17.31 -5.91
N GLY A 74 11.88 15.98 -5.90
CA GLY A 74 12.06 15.18 -4.67
C GLY A 74 13.42 15.43 -4.00
N MET A 75 14.50 15.47 -4.79
CA MET A 75 15.84 15.76 -4.28
C MET A 75 15.95 17.19 -3.71
N VAL A 76 15.36 18.17 -4.39
CA VAL A 76 15.30 19.55 -3.88
C VAL A 76 14.53 19.62 -2.57
N ALA A 77 13.37 18.98 -2.49
CA ALA A 77 12.58 18.94 -1.24
C ALA A 77 13.36 18.29 -0.09
N ARG A 78 14.08 17.19 -0.35
CA ARG A 78 14.93 16.53 0.65
C ARG A 78 16.03 17.46 1.15
N VAL A 79 16.75 18.15 0.27
CA VAL A 79 17.81 19.11 0.67
C VAL A 79 17.21 20.21 1.54
N LEU A 80 16.08 20.78 1.16
CA LEU A 80 15.38 21.82 1.93
C LEU A 80 15.00 21.33 3.33
N LEU A 81 14.44 20.13 3.44
CA LEU A 81 14.06 19.55 4.72
C LEU A 81 15.27 19.28 5.63
N LEU A 82 16.38 18.80 5.08
CA LEU A 82 17.61 18.59 5.84
C LEU A 82 18.26 19.93 6.25
N GLN A 83 18.23 20.94 5.40
CA GLN A 83 18.66 22.30 5.76
C GLN A 83 17.79 22.85 6.89
N GLN A 84 16.49 22.69 6.82
CA GLN A 84 15.56 23.12 7.86
C GLN A 84 15.79 22.37 9.18
N ALA A 85 16.00 21.04 9.11
CA ALA A 85 16.32 20.25 10.30
C ALA A 85 17.61 20.76 10.98
N ARG A 86 18.67 21.05 10.21
CA ARG A 86 19.90 21.67 10.74
C ARG A 86 19.61 23.03 11.38
N ALA A 87 18.83 23.87 10.73
CA ALA A 87 18.48 25.21 11.25
C ALA A 87 17.66 25.15 12.54
N ARG A 88 16.85 24.10 12.73
CA ARG A 88 16.04 23.85 13.93
C ARG A 88 16.74 23.03 15.00
N GLY A 89 18.00 22.60 14.77
CA GLY A 89 18.72 21.72 15.69
C GLY A 89 18.13 20.32 15.82
N VAL A 90 17.31 19.90 14.82
CA VAL A 90 16.73 18.56 14.80
C VAL A 90 17.78 17.55 14.33
N SER A 91 18.07 16.59 15.17
CA SER A 91 19.03 15.51 14.89
C SER A 91 18.52 14.17 15.44
N VAL A 92 19.08 13.09 14.93
CA VAL A 92 18.77 11.71 15.34
C VAL A 92 20.02 11.11 15.98
N ALA A 93 19.84 10.48 17.14
CA ALA A 93 20.92 9.82 17.84
C ALA A 93 21.47 8.61 17.04
N PRO A 94 22.79 8.34 17.08
CA PRO A 94 23.39 7.21 16.35
C PRO A 94 22.71 5.87 16.64
N GLU A 95 22.27 5.64 17.87
CA GLU A 95 21.59 4.41 18.30
C GLU A 95 20.22 4.21 17.61
N GLN A 96 19.56 5.29 17.21
CA GLN A 96 18.30 5.21 16.44
C GLN A 96 18.58 4.76 15.00
N VAL A 97 19.67 5.25 14.40
CA VAL A 97 20.12 4.83 13.07
C VAL A 97 20.55 3.36 13.10
N ASP A 98 21.27 2.95 14.17
CA ASP A 98 21.69 1.55 14.34
C ASP A 98 20.49 0.61 14.47
N ARG A 99 19.48 0.98 15.26
CA ARG A 99 18.23 0.20 15.35
C ARG A 99 17.52 0.09 14.02
N ALA A 100 17.38 1.17 13.27
CA ALA A 100 16.75 1.17 11.96
C ALA A 100 17.54 0.29 10.96
N PHE A 101 18.87 0.38 10.98
CA PHE A 101 19.76 -0.45 10.18
C PHE A 101 19.60 -1.95 10.49
N LEU A 102 19.59 -2.31 11.78
CA LEU A 102 19.42 -3.70 12.21
C LEU A 102 18.04 -4.24 11.86
N ALA A 103 16.98 -3.43 12.01
CA ALA A 103 15.64 -3.80 11.62
C ALA A 103 15.55 -4.08 10.12
N LEU A 104 16.09 -3.18 9.29
CA LEU A 104 16.13 -3.38 7.84
C LEU A 104 16.92 -4.64 7.45
N ARG A 105 18.10 -4.82 8.06
CA ARG A 105 18.93 -6.02 7.79
C ARG A 105 18.21 -7.31 8.14
N ALA A 106 17.38 -7.33 9.18
CA ALA A 106 16.62 -8.51 9.60
C ALA A 106 15.55 -8.95 8.60
N GLU A 107 15.11 -8.05 7.69
CA GLU A 107 14.17 -8.39 6.61
C GLU A 107 14.83 -9.20 5.48
N TYR A 108 16.17 -9.25 5.45
CA TYR A 108 16.97 -9.90 4.43
C TYR A 108 17.75 -11.08 5.02
N PRO A 109 17.25 -12.32 4.94
CA PRO A 109 17.96 -13.50 5.49
C PRO A 109 19.16 -13.90 4.63
N GLY A 110 20.18 -14.46 5.27
CA GLY A 110 21.38 -14.99 4.60
C GLY A 110 22.22 -13.89 3.95
N THR A 111 22.64 -14.11 2.70
CA THR A 111 23.43 -13.17 1.89
C THR A 111 22.57 -12.13 1.16
N SER A 112 21.25 -12.23 1.22
CA SER A 112 20.34 -11.35 0.44
C SER A 112 20.48 -9.86 0.78
N PHE A 113 20.99 -9.52 1.97
CA PHE A 113 21.29 -8.14 2.33
C PHE A 113 22.48 -7.56 1.54
N ASP A 114 23.55 -8.34 1.42
CA ASP A 114 24.75 -7.92 0.68
C ASP A 114 24.43 -7.88 -0.83
N ASP A 115 23.61 -8.82 -1.32
CA ASP A 115 23.12 -8.84 -2.69
C ASP A 115 22.26 -7.58 -3.00
N MET A 116 21.37 -7.20 -2.08
CA MET A 116 20.60 -5.96 -2.17
C MET A 116 21.52 -4.73 -2.20
N LEU A 117 22.50 -4.64 -1.30
CA LEU A 117 23.46 -3.52 -1.30
C LEU A 117 24.24 -3.44 -2.62
N ALA A 118 24.66 -4.57 -3.15
CA ALA A 118 25.40 -4.64 -4.42
C ALA A 118 24.50 -4.22 -5.60
N GLN A 119 23.26 -4.68 -5.63
CA GLN A 119 22.25 -4.32 -6.65
C GLN A 119 21.97 -2.82 -6.64
N GLU A 120 21.81 -2.24 -5.45
CA GLU A 120 21.57 -0.81 -5.24
C GLU A 120 22.86 0.04 -5.33
N ARG A 121 24.03 -0.60 -5.50
CA ARG A 121 25.36 0.03 -5.50
C ARG A 121 25.60 0.91 -4.27
N LEU A 122 25.19 0.41 -3.11
CA LEU A 122 25.32 1.08 -1.81
C LEU A 122 26.36 0.40 -0.94
N SER A 123 27.13 1.22 -0.24
CA SER A 123 27.86 0.74 0.93
C SER A 123 26.97 0.77 2.18
N VAL A 124 27.37 0.03 3.22
CA VAL A 124 26.71 0.12 4.55
C VAL A 124 26.73 1.55 5.08
N ALA A 125 27.80 2.32 4.82
CA ALA A 125 27.91 3.72 5.24
C ALA A 125 26.90 4.62 4.50
N ASP A 126 26.69 4.39 3.20
CA ASP A 126 25.69 5.12 2.42
C ASP A 126 24.28 4.81 2.93
N LEU A 127 23.98 3.54 3.19
CA LEU A 127 22.68 3.12 3.73
C LEU A 127 22.43 3.76 5.10
N ARG A 128 23.42 3.76 6.00
CA ARG A 128 23.30 4.42 7.31
C ARG A 128 23.08 5.94 7.19
N THR A 129 23.72 6.57 6.22
CA THR A 129 23.50 7.99 5.92
C THR A 129 22.05 8.24 5.42
N ARG A 130 21.56 7.40 4.52
CA ARG A 130 20.16 7.45 4.06
C ARG A 130 19.18 7.31 5.22
N LEU A 131 19.39 6.31 6.08
CA LEU A 131 18.53 6.08 7.24
C LEU A 131 18.56 7.27 8.22
N ARG A 132 19.73 7.86 8.47
CA ARG A 132 19.86 9.06 9.30
C ARG A 132 19.05 10.22 8.73
N ASP A 133 19.21 10.50 7.45
CA ASP A 133 18.51 11.59 6.78
C ASP A 133 16.99 11.39 6.82
N GLN A 134 16.53 10.16 6.53
CA GLN A 134 15.12 9.82 6.60
C GLN A 134 14.55 10.04 8.01
N LEU A 135 15.18 9.48 9.02
CA LEU A 135 14.77 9.63 10.42
C LEU A 135 14.81 11.10 10.87
N THR A 136 15.78 11.88 10.35
CA THR A 136 15.89 13.32 10.65
C THR A 136 14.69 14.08 10.03
N ILE A 137 14.32 13.77 8.80
CA ILE A 137 13.16 14.37 8.14
C ILE A 137 11.86 13.95 8.85
N GLU A 138 11.71 12.67 9.19
CA GLU A 138 10.56 12.18 9.95
C GLU A 138 10.42 12.91 11.28
N LYS A 139 11.54 13.06 12.00
CA LYS A 139 11.56 13.80 13.27
C LYS A 139 11.22 15.27 13.07
N LEU A 140 11.74 15.93 12.04
CA LEU A 140 11.39 17.30 11.70
C LEU A 140 9.88 17.45 11.50
N PHE A 141 9.25 16.56 10.74
CA PHE A 141 7.80 16.60 10.54
C PHE A 141 7.04 16.33 11.84
N GLN A 142 7.48 15.39 12.67
CA GLN A 142 6.85 15.14 13.97
C GLN A 142 6.89 16.39 14.87
N ASP A 143 8.05 17.02 14.98
CA ASP A 143 8.27 18.12 15.90
C ASP A 143 7.61 19.43 15.41
N GLU A 144 7.72 19.75 14.12
CA GLU A 144 7.32 21.06 13.58
C GLU A 144 5.90 21.06 12.96
N VAL A 145 5.46 19.91 12.43
CA VAL A 145 4.22 19.84 11.63
C VAL A 145 3.13 19.03 12.34
N PHE A 146 3.45 17.80 12.75
CA PHE A 146 2.42 16.86 13.23
C PHE A 146 2.00 17.07 14.68
N ALA A 147 2.86 17.66 15.51
CA ALA A 147 2.59 17.89 16.94
C ALA A 147 1.28 18.66 17.20
N ARG A 148 0.84 19.48 16.23
CA ARG A 148 -0.37 20.31 16.34
C ARG A 148 -1.56 19.78 15.56
N ILE A 149 -1.39 18.67 14.83
CA ILE A 149 -2.46 18.11 14.01
C ILE A 149 -3.33 17.19 14.85
N GLN A 150 -4.59 17.57 14.98
CA GLN A 150 -5.62 16.79 15.66
C GLN A 150 -6.84 16.64 14.76
N VAL A 151 -7.60 15.58 14.95
CA VAL A 151 -8.88 15.35 14.31
C VAL A 151 -9.95 15.39 15.41
N PRO A 152 -10.76 16.45 15.49
CA PRO A 152 -11.85 16.53 16.46
C PRO A 152 -12.92 15.46 16.20
N ASP A 153 -13.59 15.03 17.26
CA ASP A 153 -14.67 14.03 17.17
C ASP A 153 -15.86 14.52 16.33
N GLU A 154 -16.12 15.82 16.34
CA GLU A 154 -17.16 16.45 15.52
C GLU A 154 -16.86 16.26 14.03
N GLU A 155 -15.61 16.34 13.61
CA GLU A 155 -15.22 16.13 12.22
C GLU A 155 -15.37 14.66 11.80
N VAL A 156 -15.01 13.72 12.68
CA VAL A 156 -15.22 12.30 12.45
C VAL A 156 -16.72 12.02 12.27
N SER A 157 -17.55 12.63 13.10
CA SER A 157 -19.01 12.46 13.02
C SER A 157 -19.59 13.09 11.75
N ALA A 158 -19.12 14.28 11.36
CA ALA A 158 -19.53 14.94 10.13
C ALA A 158 -19.10 14.14 8.89
N TRP A 159 -17.87 13.60 8.91
CA TRP A 159 -17.38 12.77 7.82
C TRP A 159 -18.22 11.50 7.65
N TYR A 160 -18.52 10.81 8.75
CA TYR A 160 -19.40 9.62 8.74
C TYR A 160 -20.76 9.95 8.14
N ALA A 161 -21.39 11.06 8.58
CA ALA A 161 -22.69 11.48 8.10
C ALA A 161 -22.70 11.81 6.59
N ALA A 162 -21.60 12.36 6.07
CA ALA A 162 -21.44 12.67 4.66
C ALA A 162 -21.14 11.45 3.78
N HIS A 163 -20.69 10.32 4.37
CA HIS A 163 -20.23 9.13 3.64
C HIS A 163 -20.96 7.85 4.08
N LEU A 164 -22.21 7.95 4.48
CA LEU A 164 -22.99 6.83 5.03
C LEU A 164 -22.97 5.57 4.15
N SER A 165 -22.99 5.74 2.82
CA SER A 165 -22.93 4.62 1.88
C SER A 165 -21.64 3.82 1.91
N GLU A 166 -20.53 4.40 2.38
CA GLU A 166 -19.26 3.66 2.54
C GLU A 166 -19.31 2.64 3.69
N PHE A 167 -20.32 2.75 4.55
CA PHE A 167 -20.51 1.91 5.73
C PHE A 167 -21.65 0.90 5.56
N ASP A 168 -22.30 0.90 4.41
CA ASP A 168 -23.32 -0.09 4.12
C ASP A 168 -22.69 -1.45 3.84
N GLU A 169 -23.03 -2.43 4.65
CA GLU A 169 -22.67 -3.82 4.48
C GLU A 169 -23.87 -4.54 3.81
N PRO A 170 -23.71 -5.04 2.60
CA PRO A 170 -24.79 -5.74 1.93
C PRO A 170 -25.13 -7.06 2.63
N GLU A 171 -26.36 -7.53 2.43
CA GLU A 171 -26.75 -8.87 2.87
C GLU A 171 -25.78 -9.91 2.30
N ARG A 172 -25.34 -10.85 3.16
CA ARG A 172 -24.47 -11.98 2.79
C ARG A 172 -25.07 -13.28 3.26
N VAL A 173 -24.85 -14.31 2.47
CA VAL A 173 -25.32 -15.67 2.77
C VAL A 173 -24.11 -16.60 2.75
N HIS A 174 -24.03 -17.49 3.74
CA HIS A 174 -23.15 -18.65 3.74
C HIS A 174 -23.99 -19.86 3.35
N ALA A 175 -23.64 -20.51 2.25
CA ALA A 175 -24.38 -21.67 1.78
C ALA A 175 -23.49 -22.80 1.30
N ARG A 176 -24.06 -23.96 1.16
CA ARG A 176 -23.50 -25.12 0.47
C ARG A 176 -24.31 -25.41 -0.76
N GLN A 177 -23.67 -26.07 -1.75
CA GLN A 177 -24.37 -26.59 -2.92
C GLN A 177 -24.00 -28.03 -3.22
N ILE A 178 -24.95 -28.70 -3.88
CA ILE A 178 -24.73 -29.98 -4.57
C ILE A 178 -25.13 -29.74 -6.01
N VAL A 179 -24.28 -30.07 -6.97
CA VAL A 179 -24.57 -29.94 -8.41
C VAL A 179 -24.62 -31.34 -9.00
N LEU A 180 -25.69 -31.64 -9.73
CA LEU A 180 -25.96 -32.94 -10.36
C LEU A 180 -26.15 -32.75 -11.86
N GLN A 181 -25.96 -33.81 -12.63
CA GLN A 181 -26.11 -33.74 -14.08
C GLN A 181 -27.55 -33.74 -14.53
N THR A 182 -28.43 -34.46 -13.84
CA THR A 182 -29.84 -34.60 -14.24
C THR A 182 -30.79 -34.06 -13.17
N ARG A 183 -32.00 -33.63 -13.61
CA ARG A 183 -33.04 -33.16 -12.71
C ARG A 183 -33.53 -34.28 -11.79
N GLU A 184 -33.59 -35.51 -12.27
CA GLU A 184 -34.05 -36.66 -11.54
C GLU A 184 -33.07 -37.00 -10.38
N GLU A 185 -31.78 -36.95 -10.65
CA GLU A 185 -30.76 -37.11 -9.59
C GLU A 185 -30.83 -36.00 -8.56
N ALA A 186 -30.94 -34.71 -9.00
CA ALA A 186 -31.09 -33.57 -8.13
C ALA A 186 -32.32 -33.66 -7.25
N THR A 187 -33.42 -34.15 -7.79
CA THR A 187 -34.68 -34.34 -7.04
C THR A 187 -34.51 -35.40 -5.95
N ARG A 188 -33.89 -36.54 -6.27
CA ARG A 188 -33.61 -37.59 -5.28
C ARG A 188 -32.68 -37.12 -4.18
N VAL A 189 -31.62 -36.40 -4.55
CA VAL A 189 -30.65 -35.84 -3.60
C VAL A 189 -31.31 -34.78 -2.74
N ARG A 190 -32.09 -33.87 -3.32
CA ARG A 190 -32.87 -32.86 -2.55
C ARG A 190 -33.74 -33.55 -1.47
N ASP A 191 -34.50 -34.61 -1.87
CA ASP A 191 -35.39 -35.31 -0.95
C ASP A 191 -34.58 -36.06 0.15
N GLU A 192 -33.40 -36.60 -0.18
CA GLU A 192 -32.48 -37.19 0.79
C GLU A 192 -32.02 -36.16 1.83
N VAL A 193 -31.48 -35.00 1.37
CA VAL A 193 -30.97 -33.97 2.28
C VAL A 193 -32.06 -33.22 3.03
N ARG A 194 -33.29 -33.13 2.49
CA ARG A 194 -34.42 -32.57 3.24
C ARG A 194 -34.83 -33.44 4.40
N ARG A 195 -34.71 -34.76 4.26
CA ARG A 195 -35.01 -35.69 5.37
C ARG A 195 -33.91 -35.67 6.43
N LYS A 196 -32.65 -35.40 6.07
CA LYS A 196 -31.52 -35.36 6.99
C LYS A 196 -30.57 -34.19 6.63
N PRO A 197 -30.94 -32.94 6.96
CA PRO A 197 -30.14 -31.76 6.57
C PRO A 197 -28.70 -31.78 7.05
N ALA A 198 -28.43 -32.35 8.24
CA ALA A 198 -27.08 -32.50 8.79
C ALA A 198 -26.15 -33.35 7.91
N GLY A 199 -26.70 -34.19 7.04
CA GLY A 199 -25.97 -35.03 6.10
C GLY A 199 -25.56 -34.33 4.80
N PHE A 200 -25.95 -33.07 4.58
CA PHE A 200 -25.75 -32.37 3.32
C PHE A 200 -24.28 -32.40 2.84
N ALA A 201 -23.34 -32.10 3.72
CA ALA A 201 -21.91 -32.10 3.37
C ALA A 201 -21.39 -33.47 2.90
N ALA A 202 -21.85 -34.56 3.55
CA ALA A 202 -21.47 -35.92 3.17
C ALA A 202 -22.08 -36.30 1.80
N VAL A 203 -23.32 -35.88 1.55
CA VAL A 203 -23.99 -36.10 0.24
C VAL A 203 -23.30 -35.28 -0.84
N ALA A 204 -22.95 -34.03 -0.56
CA ALA A 204 -22.17 -33.17 -1.47
C ALA A 204 -20.84 -33.83 -1.86
N SER A 205 -20.07 -34.33 -0.89
CA SER A 205 -18.79 -34.99 -1.14
C SER A 205 -18.90 -36.26 -1.99
N ARG A 206 -20.03 -36.96 -1.88
CA ARG A 206 -20.28 -38.20 -2.61
C ARG A 206 -20.84 -37.98 -4.01
N ALA A 207 -21.78 -37.02 -4.16
CA ALA A 207 -22.66 -36.92 -5.32
C ALA A 207 -22.46 -35.68 -6.18
N SER A 208 -21.87 -34.60 -5.64
CA SER A 208 -21.71 -33.35 -6.38
C SER A 208 -20.65 -33.46 -7.46
N ILE A 209 -20.99 -33.01 -8.67
CA ILE A 209 -20.01 -32.87 -9.77
C ILE A 209 -19.19 -31.59 -9.69
N ALA A 210 -19.58 -30.66 -8.84
CA ALA A 210 -18.86 -29.39 -8.66
C ALA A 210 -17.60 -29.58 -7.80
N PRO A 211 -16.54 -28.78 -8.04
CA PRO A 211 -15.26 -28.90 -7.31
C PRO A 211 -15.39 -28.77 -5.80
N GLU A 212 -16.25 -27.89 -5.30
CA GLU A 212 -16.53 -27.70 -3.88
C GLU A 212 -17.22 -28.88 -3.22
N GLY A 213 -17.77 -29.81 -3.99
CA GLY A 213 -18.32 -31.07 -3.48
C GLY A 213 -17.36 -31.76 -2.54
N LYS A 214 -16.06 -31.83 -2.89
CA LYS A 214 -14.99 -32.43 -2.06
C LYS A 214 -14.84 -31.76 -0.68
N ARG A 215 -15.32 -30.53 -0.53
CA ARG A 215 -15.34 -29.76 0.72
C ARG A 215 -16.74 -29.68 1.33
N GLY A 216 -17.58 -30.69 1.04
CA GLY A 216 -18.96 -30.71 1.52
C GLY A 216 -19.89 -29.71 0.84
N GLY A 217 -19.51 -29.23 -0.34
CA GLY A 217 -20.27 -28.27 -1.13
C GLY A 217 -20.17 -26.81 -0.64
N ASP A 218 -19.24 -26.50 0.24
CA ASP A 218 -19.12 -25.18 0.88
C ASP A 218 -18.72 -24.10 -0.12
N LEU A 219 -19.59 -23.09 -0.28
CA LEU A 219 -19.40 -21.91 -1.12
C LEU A 219 -18.76 -20.74 -0.35
N GLY A 220 -18.71 -20.82 0.99
CA GLY A 220 -18.36 -19.68 1.82
C GLY A 220 -19.42 -18.59 1.83
N TRP A 221 -19.02 -17.36 2.22
CA TRP A 221 -19.87 -16.19 2.25
C TRP A 221 -19.88 -15.48 0.91
N PHE A 222 -21.06 -15.22 0.36
CA PHE A 222 -21.25 -14.43 -0.86
C PHE A 222 -22.37 -13.40 -0.71
N GLY A 223 -22.25 -12.31 -1.47
CA GLY A 223 -23.24 -11.26 -1.58
C GLY A 223 -24.21 -11.47 -2.75
N LYS A 224 -25.32 -10.76 -2.72
CA LYS A 224 -26.29 -10.77 -3.82
C LYS A 224 -25.64 -10.30 -5.12
N GLY A 225 -25.93 -10.97 -6.24
CA GLY A 225 -25.34 -10.68 -7.54
C GLY A 225 -23.93 -11.28 -7.76
N GLN A 226 -23.34 -12.00 -6.80
CA GLN A 226 -22.07 -12.70 -6.97
C GLN A 226 -22.27 -14.11 -7.55
N GLY A 227 -21.29 -14.59 -8.30
CA GLY A 227 -21.38 -15.89 -8.99
C GLY A 227 -22.33 -15.84 -10.19
N MET A 228 -23.33 -16.74 -10.20
CA MET A 228 -24.43 -16.75 -11.16
C MET A 228 -25.70 -16.26 -10.45
N PRO A 229 -26.10 -14.99 -10.60
CA PRO A 229 -27.21 -14.42 -9.83
C PRO A 229 -28.52 -15.23 -10.00
N GLU A 230 -28.84 -15.71 -11.19
CA GLU A 230 -30.04 -16.50 -11.48
C GLU A 230 -30.13 -17.80 -10.68
N VAL A 231 -28.97 -18.31 -10.24
CA VAL A 231 -28.83 -19.57 -9.50
C VAL A 231 -28.63 -19.32 -8.01
N PHE A 232 -27.70 -18.43 -7.64
CA PHE A 232 -27.31 -18.20 -6.25
C PHE A 232 -28.27 -17.29 -5.48
N ASP A 233 -29.00 -16.40 -6.15
CA ASP A 233 -29.94 -15.47 -5.50
C ASP A 233 -31.11 -16.18 -4.82
N VAL A 234 -31.37 -17.46 -5.12
CA VAL A 234 -32.36 -18.28 -4.39
C VAL A 234 -32.01 -18.36 -2.90
N CYS A 235 -30.70 -18.41 -2.54
CA CYS A 235 -30.24 -18.50 -1.16
C CYS A 235 -30.65 -17.27 -0.33
N PHE A 236 -30.76 -16.09 -0.95
CA PHE A 236 -31.19 -14.87 -0.24
C PHE A 236 -32.67 -14.88 0.16
N ARG A 237 -33.51 -15.70 -0.52
CA ARG A 237 -34.95 -15.86 -0.19
C ARG A 237 -35.20 -16.99 0.82
N MET A 238 -34.17 -17.80 1.09
CA MET A 238 -34.29 -18.95 2.01
C MET A 238 -33.97 -18.57 3.45
N GLN A 239 -34.51 -19.32 4.39
CA GLN A 239 -34.15 -19.23 5.81
C GLN A 239 -32.88 -20.02 6.11
N PRO A 240 -32.13 -19.70 7.18
CA PRO A 240 -31.04 -20.54 7.66
C PRO A 240 -31.49 -22.00 7.88
N ASN A 241 -30.62 -22.94 7.53
CA ASN A 241 -30.83 -24.38 7.54
C ASN A 241 -31.85 -24.91 6.50
N ALA A 242 -32.48 -24.05 5.71
CA ALA A 242 -33.37 -24.49 4.63
C ALA A 242 -32.61 -25.15 3.48
N ILE A 243 -33.28 -26.10 2.81
CA ILE A 243 -32.84 -26.73 1.58
C ILE A 243 -33.68 -26.23 0.43
N SER A 244 -33.06 -25.79 -0.66
CA SER A 244 -33.73 -25.26 -1.84
C SER A 244 -34.57 -26.33 -2.58
N ASP A 245 -35.40 -25.88 -3.50
CA ASP A 245 -35.79 -26.70 -4.63
C ASP A 245 -34.62 -26.87 -5.61
N VAL A 246 -34.82 -27.73 -6.62
CA VAL A 246 -33.82 -27.92 -7.67
C VAL A 246 -33.77 -26.68 -8.57
N VAL A 247 -32.65 -26.08 -8.67
CA VAL A 247 -32.37 -24.85 -9.46
C VAL A 247 -31.58 -25.26 -10.71
N PRO A 248 -32.12 -25.08 -11.92
CA PRO A 248 -31.39 -25.41 -13.15
C PRO A 248 -30.34 -24.35 -13.48
N SER A 249 -29.22 -24.75 -14.11
CA SER A 249 -28.22 -23.88 -14.69
C SER A 249 -27.58 -24.52 -15.93
N PRO A 250 -26.75 -23.80 -16.69
CA PRO A 250 -25.96 -24.38 -17.77
C PRO A 250 -24.98 -25.46 -17.33
N PHE A 251 -24.64 -25.51 -16.03
CA PHE A 251 -23.67 -26.45 -15.45
C PHE A 251 -24.33 -27.66 -14.78
N GLY A 252 -25.65 -27.75 -14.80
CA GLY A 252 -26.42 -28.82 -14.17
C GLY A 252 -27.52 -28.33 -13.26
N PHE A 253 -27.92 -29.18 -12.32
CA PHE A 253 -29.03 -28.94 -11.40
C PHE A 253 -28.50 -28.78 -9.99
N HIS A 254 -28.78 -27.64 -9.36
CA HIS A 254 -28.26 -27.26 -8.07
C HIS A 254 -29.30 -27.53 -6.96
N VAL A 255 -28.80 -27.97 -5.81
CA VAL A 255 -29.52 -28.01 -4.55
C VAL A 255 -28.70 -27.25 -3.53
N PHE A 256 -29.29 -26.24 -2.88
CA PHE A 256 -28.61 -25.40 -1.90
C PHE A 256 -29.07 -25.72 -0.48
N GLN A 257 -28.12 -25.52 0.47
CA GLN A 257 -28.39 -25.40 1.90
C GLN A 257 -27.88 -24.06 2.38
N VAL A 258 -28.72 -23.20 2.91
CA VAL A 258 -28.29 -21.98 3.61
C VAL A 258 -27.80 -22.37 5.02
N ILE A 259 -26.57 -21.98 5.36
CA ILE A 259 -25.99 -22.23 6.68
C ILE A 259 -26.30 -21.06 7.60
N GLU A 260 -25.98 -19.85 7.14
CA GLU A 260 -26.09 -18.62 7.91
C GLU A 260 -26.40 -17.45 7.00
N LYS A 261 -27.05 -16.44 7.52
CA LYS A 261 -27.33 -15.17 6.84
C LYS A 261 -26.86 -14.01 7.71
N ARG A 262 -26.24 -13.04 7.06
CA ARG A 262 -25.95 -11.74 7.65
C ARG A 262 -26.83 -10.72 6.93
N PRO A 263 -27.80 -10.12 7.61
CA PRO A 263 -28.65 -9.11 7.00
C PRO A 263 -27.81 -7.92 6.55
N ALA A 264 -28.32 -7.15 5.61
CA ALA A 264 -27.76 -5.85 5.30
C ALA A 264 -27.74 -4.99 6.57
N ALA A 265 -26.63 -4.37 6.84
CA ALA A 265 -26.43 -3.53 8.00
C ALA A 265 -25.64 -2.28 7.62
N ARG A 266 -25.64 -1.29 8.49
CA ARG A 266 -24.69 -0.18 8.37
C ARG A 266 -23.84 -0.17 9.60
N ARG A 267 -22.52 -0.20 9.42
CA ARG A 267 -21.59 -0.03 10.55
C ARG A 267 -21.89 1.31 11.22
N THR A 268 -22.01 1.28 12.52
CA THR A 268 -22.28 2.47 13.32
C THR A 268 -21.10 3.45 13.29
N LEU A 269 -21.34 4.72 13.64
CA LEU A 269 -20.28 5.71 13.83
C LEU A 269 -19.23 5.21 14.84
N GLU A 270 -19.65 4.55 15.89
CA GLU A 270 -18.74 4.06 16.96
C GLU A 270 -17.76 3.00 16.40
N GLU A 271 -18.27 2.05 15.61
CA GLU A 271 -17.44 1.03 14.95
C GLU A 271 -16.53 1.60 13.87
N ALA A 272 -16.99 2.63 13.14
CA ALA A 272 -16.25 3.27 12.06
C ALA A 272 -15.23 4.33 12.55
N ARG A 273 -15.45 4.92 13.72
CA ARG A 273 -14.69 6.03 14.29
C ARG A 273 -13.17 5.86 14.20
N PRO A 274 -12.55 4.74 14.63
CA PRO A 274 -11.08 4.60 14.58
C PRO A 274 -10.54 4.66 13.14
N ALA A 275 -11.25 4.07 12.20
CA ALA A 275 -10.84 4.04 10.79
C ALA A 275 -10.97 5.43 10.15
N ILE A 276 -12.07 6.15 10.43
CA ILE A 276 -12.28 7.52 9.95
C ILE A 276 -11.24 8.46 10.53
N ALA A 277 -11.02 8.43 11.85
CA ALA A 277 -10.03 9.27 12.51
C ALA A 277 -8.62 9.04 11.95
N THR A 278 -8.23 7.78 11.71
CA THR A 278 -6.95 7.42 11.08
C THR A 278 -6.85 7.98 9.66
N ARG A 279 -7.91 7.87 8.85
CA ARG A 279 -7.96 8.41 7.48
C ARG A 279 -7.81 9.93 7.49
N LEU A 280 -8.62 10.63 8.27
CA LEU A 280 -8.58 12.09 8.36
C LEU A 280 -7.23 12.61 8.87
N LEU A 281 -6.66 11.94 9.88
CA LEU A 281 -5.33 12.28 10.39
C LEU A 281 -4.25 12.11 9.34
N ARG A 282 -4.27 11.01 8.60
CA ARG A 282 -3.33 10.77 7.50
C ARG A 282 -3.44 11.84 6.41
N ASP A 283 -4.67 12.16 6.01
CA ASP A 283 -4.93 13.12 4.93
C ASP A 283 -4.52 14.55 5.36
N ARG A 284 -4.74 14.92 6.63
CA ARG A 284 -4.24 16.19 7.19
C ARG A 284 -2.72 16.25 7.24
N ARG A 285 -2.09 15.17 7.68
CA ARG A 285 -0.61 15.11 7.71
C ARG A 285 0.00 15.23 6.32
N ALA A 286 -0.58 14.56 5.34
CA ALA A 286 -0.12 14.65 3.95
C ALA A 286 -0.19 16.10 3.42
N ARG A 287 -1.33 16.78 3.59
CA ARG A 287 -1.49 18.19 3.20
C ARG A 287 -0.51 19.09 3.93
N ALA A 288 -0.38 18.93 5.24
CA ALA A 288 0.54 19.76 6.02
C ALA A 288 2.01 19.54 5.64
N GLN A 289 2.40 18.33 5.24
CA GLN A 289 3.72 18.06 4.66
C GLN A 289 3.92 18.80 3.33
N GLU A 290 2.95 18.73 2.43
CA GLU A 290 3.00 19.42 1.15
C GLU A 290 3.11 20.94 1.34
N GLU A 291 2.27 21.51 2.19
CA GLU A 291 2.29 22.94 2.52
C GLU A 291 3.62 23.37 3.14
N TYR A 292 4.16 22.57 4.06
CA TYR A 292 5.44 22.84 4.69
C TYR A 292 6.60 22.86 3.68
N VAL A 293 6.65 21.84 2.80
CA VAL A 293 7.66 21.80 1.73
C VAL A 293 7.48 22.96 0.74
N ALA A 294 6.24 23.30 0.36
CA ALA A 294 5.96 24.42 -0.51
C ALA A 294 6.42 25.77 0.12
N ALA A 295 6.20 25.94 1.41
CA ALA A 295 6.68 27.12 2.14
C ALA A 295 8.22 27.22 2.16
N LEU A 296 8.92 26.09 2.37
CA LEU A 296 10.38 26.05 2.31
C LEU A 296 10.89 26.37 0.89
N ARG A 297 10.24 25.83 -0.15
CA ARG A 297 10.59 26.11 -1.56
C ARG A 297 10.44 27.58 -1.92
N SER A 298 9.37 28.23 -1.46
CA SER A 298 9.10 29.64 -1.78
C SER A 298 10.14 30.61 -1.20
N GLN A 299 10.81 30.21 -0.12
CA GLN A 299 11.83 31.02 0.56
C GLN A 299 13.26 30.69 0.11
N ALA A 300 13.44 29.62 -0.64
CA ALA A 300 14.76 29.10 -1.01
C ALA A 300 15.25 29.64 -2.35
N LYS A 301 16.58 29.79 -2.48
CA LYS A 301 17.23 30.04 -3.77
C LYS A 301 17.50 28.71 -4.45
N ILE A 302 16.64 28.33 -5.39
CA ILE A 302 16.71 27.08 -6.14
C ILE A 302 17.10 27.39 -7.57
N HIS A 303 18.13 26.72 -8.07
CA HIS A 303 18.52 26.74 -9.48
C HIS A 303 18.60 25.29 -9.98
N ILE A 304 17.84 24.96 -11.00
CA ILE A 304 17.86 23.64 -11.67
C ILE A 304 18.48 23.83 -13.04
N ASP A 305 19.46 23.00 -13.40
CA ASP A 305 20.06 22.98 -14.73
C ASP A 305 19.28 22.00 -15.64
N PRO A 306 18.43 22.51 -16.55
CA PRO A 306 17.61 21.66 -17.40
C PRO A 306 18.45 20.83 -18.38
N THR A 307 19.64 21.32 -18.75
CA THR A 307 20.56 20.62 -19.66
C THR A 307 21.20 19.43 -18.96
N ALA A 308 21.66 19.62 -17.71
CA ALA A 308 22.18 18.54 -16.88
C ALA A 308 21.11 17.47 -16.62
N VAL A 309 19.88 17.87 -16.28
CA VAL A 309 18.75 16.95 -16.05
C VAL A 309 18.41 16.15 -17.33
N ALA A 310 18.44 16.80 -18.50
CA ALA A 310 18.12 16.13 -19.76
C ALA A 310 19.24 15.19 -20.26
N SER A 311 20.49 15.45 -19.89
CA SER A 311 21.67 14.74 -20.41
C SER A 311 21.87 13.34 -19.80
N VAL A 312 21.24 13.02 -18.65
CA VAL A 312 21.32 11.67 -18.07
C VAL A 312 20.69 10.68 -19.04
N LYS A 313 21.52 9.76 -19.54
CA LYS A 313 21.01 8.70 -20.42
C LYS A 313 20.05 7.81 -19.63
N PRO A 314 18.92 7.51 -20.25
CA PRO A 314 17.94 6.65 -19.65
C PRO A 314 18.47 5.23 -19.46
#